data_57ad41accac6890b1a438f0ee2312dc6
#
_entry.id   57ad41accac6890b1a438f0ee2312dc6
#
_cell.length_a   1.000
_cell.length_b   1.000
_cell.length_c   1.000
_cell.angle_alpha   90.00
_cell.angle_beta   90.00
_cell.angle_gamma   90.00
#
_symmetry.space_group_name_H-M   'P 1'
#
loop_
_entity.id
_entity.type
_entity.pdbx_description
1 polymer ?
#
loop_
_entity_poly.entity_id
_entity_poly.type
_entity_poly.pdbx_seq_one_letter_code
_entity_poly.pdbx_strand_id
1 'polypeptide(L)'
;EEAWISLGRTAQILDNLIAQGKAKPMIVIMPNGIVDLDAAPGQSPYMQGKASRSNVSSWMGRTEKAFSEEIIPFVEKTFRVESDKQHRAIAGLSMGGLHTIAISANNPTMFDYVGLFSPQSINPLTDKSIMHIQKVNAQVEKIKDKLPDWLKQKYEKGKDVVEDVDVYQNLDNKLKNQFKTPPQLYYIAIGRKDPLKTFLDKFR
;
A
#
# COMPACT_ATOMS: atom_id res chain seq x y z
N GLU A 1 0.38 -12.51 2.84
CA GLU A 1 0.40 -13.30 4.07
C GLU A 1 1.31 -14.49 3.89
N GLU A 2 0.99 -15.46 3.04
CA GLU A 2 1.90 -16.60 2.79
C GLU A 2 3.26 -16.17 2.24
N ALA A 3 3.31 -15.10 1.44
CA ALA A 3 4.57 -14.61 0.90
C ALA A 3 5.58 -14.25 2.00
N TRP A 4 5.15 -13.65 3.09
CA TRP A 4 6.04 -13.28 4.18
C TRP A 4 6.24 -14.38 5.22
N ILE A 5 5.20 -15.14 5.54
CA ILE A 5 5.24 -16.17 6.58
C ILE A 5 5.87 -17.46 6.03
N SER A 6 5.23 -18.09 5.06
CA SER A 6 5.62 -19.43 4.60
C SER A 6 6.78 -19.38 3.60
N LEU A 7 6.70 -18.52 2.58
CA LEU A 7 7.72 -18.41 1.54
C LEU A 7 8.91 -17.56 1.98
N GLY A 8 8.65 -16.41 2.58
CA GLY A 8 9.66 -15.48 3.04
C GLY A 8 10.30 -15.87 4.37
N ARG A 9 9.70 -16.78 5.14
CA ARG A 9 10.18 -17.25 6.44
C ARG A 9 10.54 -16.13 7.41
N THR A 10 9.73 -15.06 7.40
CA THR A 10 10.01 -13.85 8.18
C THR A 10 10.19 -14.13 9.67
N ALA A 11 9.35 -14.99 10.26
CA ALA A 11 9.45 -15.34 11.66
C ALA A 11 10.81 -15.99 11.98
N GLN A 12 11.22 -17.01 11.22
CA GLN A 12 12.49 -17.70 11.45
C GLN A 12 13.70 -16.78 11.22
N ILE A 13 13.64 -15.88 10.24
CA ILE A 13 14.70 -14.90 9.99
C ILE A 13 14.82 -13.94 11.17
N LEU A 14 13.70 -13.41 11.65
CA LEU A 14 13.70 -12.47 12.77
C LEU A 14 14.13 -13.14 14.08
N ASP A 15 13.65 -14.35 14.38
CA ASP A 15 14.07 -15.12 15.55
C ASP A 15 15.60 -15.32 15.56
N ASN A 16 16.18 -15.71 14.42
CA ASN A 16 17.62 -15.88 14.29
C ASN A 16 18.39 -14.55 14.46
N LEU A 17 17.89 -13.46 13.87
CA LEU A 17 18.53 -12.15 13.99
C LEU A 17 18.45 -11.61 15.42
N ILE A 18 17.31 -11.78 16.09
CA ILE A 18 17.13 -11.38 17.48
C ILE A 18 18.03 -12.21 18.40
N ALA A 19 18.08 -13.54 18.21
CA ALA A 19 18.96 -14.42 18.98
C ALA A 19 20.45 -14.08 18.83
N GLN A 20 20.85 -13.57 17.65
CA GLN A 20 22.22 -13.11 17.37
C GLN A 20 22.50 -11.67 17.83
N GLY A 21 21.53 -10.98 18.43
CA GLY A 21 21.65 -9.56 18.79
C GLY A 21 21.73 -8.60 17.60
N LYS A 22 21.36 -9.05 16.38
CA LYS A 22 21.39 -8.26 15.14
C LYS A 22 20.08 -7.52 14.87
N ALA A 23 19.00 -7.92 15.51
CA ALA A 23 17.73 -7.22 15.49
C ALA A 23 17.18 -7.11 16.92
N LYS A 24 16.41 -6.06 17.18
CA LYS A 24 15.65 -5.92 18.43
C LYS A 24 14.37 -6.78 18.37
N PRO A 25 13.87 -7.26 19.51
CA PRO A 25 12.53 -7.84 19.56
C PRO A 25 11.50 -6.86 18.99
N MET A 26 10.59 -7.35 18.14
CA MET A 26 9.61 -6.52 17.47
C MET A 26 8.29 -7.26 17.25
N ILE A 27 7.20 -6.51 17.14
CA ILE A 27 5.91 -7.00 16.64
C ILE A 27 5.87 -6.77 15.13
N VAL A 28 5.54 -7.82 14.38
CA VAL A 28 5.39 -7.75 12.92
C VAL A 28 3.92 -7.92 12.56
N ILE A 29 3.36 -6.93 11.88
CA ILE A 29 1.98 -6.93 11.41
C ILE A 29 1.97 -7.16 9.90
N MET A 30 1.27 -8.18 9.47
CA MET A 30 1.15 -8.57 8.05
C MET A 30 -0.33 -8.53 7.64
N PRO A 31 -0.89 -7.35 7.38
CA PRO A 31 -2.31 -7.23 7.03
C PRO A 31 -2.57 -7.73 5.63
N ASN A 32 -3.84 -7.98 5.32
CA ASN A 32 -4.27 -8.14 3.94
C ASN A 32 -4.07 -6.83 3.17
N GLY A 33 -3.40 -6.91 2.02
CA GLY A 33 -3.17 -5.75 1.16
C GLY A 33 -4.41 -5.28 0.38
N ILE A 34 -5.57 -5.92 0.57
CA ILE A 34 -6.84 -5.58 -0.08
C ILE A 34 -7.93 -5.56 0.99
N VAL A 35 -8.26 -4.37 1.49
CA VAL A 35 -9.17 -4.18 2.64
C VAL A 35 -10.60 -4.69 2.40
N ASP A 36 -11.05 -4.74 1.15
CA ASP A 36 -12.42 -5.15 0.81
C ASP A 36 -12.59 -6.66 0.62
N LEU A 37 -11.54 -7.43 0.80
CA LEU A 37 -11.60 -8.87 0.60
C LEU A 37 -11.48 -9.61 1.93
N ASP A 38 -12.52 -10.36 2.26
CA ASP A 38 -12.46 -11.34 3.33
C ASP A 38 -11.39 -12.39 3.02
N ALA A 39 -10.34 -12.40 3.80
CA ALA A 39 -9.32 -13.42 3.73
C ALA A 39 -9.11 -14.00 5.14
N ALA A 40 -9.52 -15.26 5.32
CA ALA A 40 -9.13 -16.00 6.51
C ALA A 40 -7.61 -16.23 6.51
N PRO A 41 -6.97 -16.37 7.69
CA PRO A 41 -5.57 -16.71 7.77
C PRO A 41 -5.23 -17.94 6.90
N GLY A 42 -4.20 -17.84 6.07
CA GLY A 42 -3.78 -18.90 5.15
C GLY A 42 -4.60 -19.02 3.86
N GLN A 43 -5.58 -18.16 3.64
CA GLN A 43 -6.34 -18.11 2.39
C GLN A 43 -5.93 -16.92 1.53
N SER A 44 -5.73 -17.18 0.23
CA SER A 44 -5.52 -16.10 -0.74
C SER A 44 -6.87 -15.66 -1.33
N PRO A 45 -7.20 -14.36 -1.29
CA PRO A 45 -8.41 -13.85 -1.96
C PRO A 45 -8.45 -14.17 -3.45
N TYR A 46 -7.30 -14.28 -4.08
CA TYR A 46 -7.17 -14.65 -5.50
C TYR A 46 -7.58 -16.10 -5.79
N MET A 47 -7.38 -17.00 -4.83
CA MET A 47 -7.74 -18.43 -4.97
C MET A 47 -9.25 -18.67 -4.88
N GLN A 48 -9.99 -17.74 -4.26
CA GLN A 48 -11.44 -17.87 -4.09
C GLN A 48 -12.25 -17.26 -5.25
N GLY A 49 -11.59 -16.79 -6.31
CA GLY A 49 -12.26 -16.16 -7.46
C GLY A 49 -12.98 -14.84 -7.14
N LYS A 50 -12.88 -14.35 -5.91
CA LYS A 50 -13.53 -13.11 -5.45
C LYS A 50 -12.76 -11.84 -5.85
N ALA A 51 -11.46 -11.96 -6.11
CA ALA A 51 -10.65 -10.86 -6.59
C ALA A 51 -10.73 -10.77 -8.11
N SER A 52 -11.67 -10.03 -8.63
CA SER A 52 -11.62 -9.66 -10.05
C SER A 52 -10.47 -8.68 -10.27
N ARG A 53 -9.54 -9.01 -11.18
CA ARG A 53 -8.49 -8.09 -11.63
C ARG A 53 -9.05 -6.77 -12.21
N SER A 54 -10.35 -6.73 -12.52
CA SER A 54 -11.03 -5.54 -13.05
C SER A 54 -11.27 -4.43 -12.03
N ASN A 55 -11.13 -4.72 -10.72
CA ASN A 55 -11.36 -3.75 -9.64
C ASN A 55 -10.08 -3.39 -8.86
N VAL A 56 -8.93 -3.31 -9.54
CA VAL A 56 -7.67 -2.85 -8.90
C VAL A 56 -7.84 -1.49 -8.24
N SER A 57 -8.74 -0.68 -8.78
CA SER A 57 -9.06 0.64 -8.24
C SER A 57 -9.88 0.62 -6.94
N SER A 58 -10.58 -0.47 -6.61
CA SER A 58 -11.51 -0.48 -5.46
C SER A 58 -10.84 -0.53 -4.09
N TRP A 59 -9.57 -0.94 -4.01
CA TRP A 59 -8.81 -1.05 -2.77
C TRP A 59 -7.66 -0.04 -2.68
N MET A 60 -7.27 0.57 -3.80
CA MET A 60 -6.20 1.59 -3.84
C MET A 60 -6.66 2.85 -3.09
N GLY A 61 -5.82 3.36 -2.23
CA GLY A 61 -6.13 4.47 -1.34
C GLY A 61 -6.72 4.02 -0.02
N ARG A 62 -7.72 3.16 -0.05
CA ARG A 62 -8.40 2.65 1.16
C ARG A 62 -7.49 1.77 2.01
N THR A 63 -6.68 0.90 1.39
CA THR A 63 -5.69 0.08 2.11
C THR A 63 -4.66 0.98 2.80
N GLU A 64 -4.18 2.00 2.13
CA GLU A 64 -3.19 2.93 2.68
C GLU A 64 -3.75 3.74 3.84
N LYS A 65 -4.99 4.23 3.72
CA LYS A 65 -5.68 4.95 4.80
C LYS A 65 -5.94 4.03 5.99
N ALA A 66 -6.54 2.86 5.76
CA ALA A 66 -6.78 1.89 6.83
C ALA A 66 -5.48 1.50 7.56
N PHE A 67 -4.36 1.42 6.84
CA PHE A 67 -3.08 1.11 7.47
C PHE A 67 -2.64 2.19 8.46
N SER A 68 -2.70 3.46 8.08
CA SER A 68 -2.25 4.59 8.91
C SER A 68 -3.28 5.04 9.94
N GLU A 69 -4.57 4.94 9.63
CA GLU A 69 -5.65 5.51 10.45
C GLU A 69 -6.30 4.49 11.40
N GLU A 70 -6.20 3.18 11.08
CA GLU A 70 -6.85 2.13 11.86
C GLU A 70 -5.84 1.11 12.41
N ILE A 71 -5.03 0.48 11.54
CA ILE A 71 -4.16 -0.64 11.94
C ILE A 71 -3.08 -0.18 12.91
N ILE A 72 -2.34 0.89 12.58
CA ILE A 72 -1.29 1.41 13.47
C ILE A 72 -1.86 1.85 14.82
N PRO A 73 -2.91 2.69 14.87
CA PRO A 73 -3.52 3.09 16.15
C PRO A 73 -4.07 1.89 16.97
N PHE A 74 -4.63 0.88 16.30
CA PHE A 74 -5.09 -0.32 16.97
C PHE A 74 -3.93 -1.08 17.65
N VAL A 75 -2.82 -1.25 16.92
CA VAL A 75 -1.63 -1.96 17.45
C VAL A 75 -1.05 -1.21 18.66
N GLU A 76 -0.90 0.11 18.55
CA GLU A 76 -0.34 0.93 19.62
C GLU A 76 -1.23 0.99 20.86
N LYS A 77 -2.53 0.92 20.69
CA LYS A 77 -3.49 0.83 21.79
C LYS A 77 -3.53 -0.54 22.46
N THR A 78 -3.30 -1.60 21.67
CA THR A 78 -3.50 -2.98 22.12
C THR A 78 -2.24 -3.60 22.71
N PHE A 79 -1.08 -3.23 22.17
CA PHE A 79 0.21 -3.83 22.53
C PHE A 79 1.14 -2.78 23.13
N ARG A 80 2.06 -3.23 23.99
CA ARG A 80 3.13 -2.38 24.52
C ARG A 80 4.23 -2.22 23.47
N VAL A 81 4.18 -1.15 22.70
CA VAL A 81 5.15 -0.83 21.66
C VAL A 81 5.65 0.60 21.82
N GLU A 82 6.86 0.85 21.32
CA GLU A 82 7.37 2.20 21.12
C GLU A 82 6.64 2.83 19.94
N SER A 83 5.97 3.99 20.18
CA SER A 83 5.07 4.60 19.19
C SER A 83 5.66 5.80 18.47
N ASP A 84 6.98 5.95 18.45
CA ASP A 84 7.66 7.01 17.73
C ASP A 84 8.20 6.54 16.38
N LYS A 85 8.61 7.50 15.54
CA LYS A 85 9.14 7.28 14.20
C LYS A 85 10.33 6.31 14.19
N GLN A 86 11.23 6.42 15.19
CA GLN A 86 12.48 5.67 15.25
C GLN A 86 12.28 4.18 15.53
N HIS A 87 11.09 3.81 16.02
CA HIS A 87 10.75 2.43 16.34
C HIS A 87 9.73 1.81 15.37
N ARG A 88 9.42 2.51 14.25
CA ARG A 88 8.53 1.98 13.23
C ARG A 88 9.24 1.74 11.91
N ALA A 89 9.00 0.54 11.37
CA ALA A 89 9.40 0.14 10.03
C ALA A 89 8.18 -0.20 9.18
N ILE A 90 8.27 0.05 7.89
CA ILE A 90 7.29 -0.41 6.90
C ILE A 90 8.03 -1.05 5.73
N ALA A 91 7.53 -2.17 5.25
CA ALA A 91 8.11 -2.83 4.08
C ALA A 91 7.03 -3.50 3.24
N GLY A 92 7.30 -3.62 1.93
CA GLY A 92 6.37 -4.27 1.02
C GLY A 92 7.00 -4.84 -0.22
N LEU A 93 6.40 -5.92 -0.72
CA LEU A 93 6.79 -6.61 -1.95
C LEU A 93 5.77 -6.34 -3.04
N SER A 94 6.23 -6.03 -4.28
CA SER A 94 5.38 -5.82 -5.46
C SER A 94 4.30 -4.75 -5.19
N MET A 95 3.03 -5.13 -5.18
CA MET A 95 1.90 -4.27 -4.78
C MET A 95 2.10 -3.68 -3.37
N GLY A 96 2.57 -4.49 -2.41
CA GLY A 96 2.92 -4.02 -1.07
C GLY A 96 4.03 -2.96 -1.07
N GLY A 97 4.94 -2.99 -2.04
CA GLY A 97 5.93 -1.94 -2.25
C GLY A 97 5.28 -0.63 -2.68
N LEU A 98 4.27 -0.67 -3.55
CA LEU A 98 3.48 0.51 -3.92
C LEU A 98 2.74 1.10 -2.70
N HIS A 99 2.06 0.25 -1.91
CA HIS A 99 1.43 0.69 -0.66
C HIS A 99 2.45 1.34 0.27
N THR A 100 3.63 0.72 0.43
CA THR A 100 4.70 1.24 1.29
C THR A 100 5.16 2.63 0.86
N ILE A 101 5.35 2.87 -0.45
CA ILE A 101 5.70 4.19 -0.99
C ILE A 101 4.61 5.20 -0.62
N ALA A 102 3.35 4.88 -0.93
CA ALA A 102 2.24 5.79 -0.70
C ALA A 102 2.02 6.09 0.79
N ILE A 103 2.01 5.06 1.65
CA ILE A 103 1.84 5.22 3.09
C ILE A 103 2.96 6.09 3.68
N SER A 104 4.23 5.76 3.38
CA SER A 104 5.37 6.49 3.96
C SER A 104 5.47 7.93 3.46
N ALA A 105 5.16 8.19 2.19
CA ALA A 105 5.18 9.53 1.61
C ALA A 105 4.05 10.44 2.12
N ASN A 106 2.87 9.87 2.40
CA ASN A 106 1.77 10.61 3.03
C ASN A 106 1.99 10.83 4.54
N ASN A 107 2.84 10.02 5.18
CA ASN A 107 3.10 10.07 6.62
C ASN A 107 4.62 10.20 6.89
N PRO A 108 5.27 11.33 6.54
CA PRO A 108 6.73 11.47 6.54
C PRO A 108 7.38 11.39 7.94
N THR A 109 6.58 11.57 8.99
CA THR A 109 7.02 11.50 10.38
C THR A 109 6.70 10.17 11.06
N MET A 110 6.14 9.20 10.31
CA MET A 110 5.64 7.95 10.91
C MET A 110 6.67 6.83 10.93
N PHE A 111 7.56 6.73 9.93
CA PHE A 111 8.48 5.61 9.75
C PHE A 111 9.92 6.08 9.54
N ASP A 112 10.87 5.49 10.25
CA ASP A 112 12.31 5.71 10.04
C ASP A 112 12.97 4.60 9.21
N TYR A 113 12.28 3.50 9.00
CA TYR A 113 12.78 2.38 8.19
C TYR A 113 11.76 2.02 7.12
N VAL A 114 12.16 2.16 5.86
CA VAL A 114 11.31 1.90 4.70
C VAL A 114 11.99 0.87 3.81
N GLY A 115 11.32 -0.25 3.54
CA GLY A 115 11.83 -1.34 2.71
C GLY A 115 10.95 -1.61 1.49
N LEU A 116 11.51 -1.47 0.29
CA LEU A 116 10.84 -1.71 -0.97
C LEU A 116 11.45 -2.93 -1.67
N PHE A 117 10.66 -3.95 -1.89
CA PHE A 117 11.08 -5.17 -2.57
C PHE A 117 10.32 -5.31 -3.88
N SER A 118 11.02 -5.20 -5.02
CA SER A 118 10.42 -5.23 -6.36
C SER A 118 9.10 -4.42 -6.41
N PRO A 119 9.10 -3.16 -5.99
CA PRO A 119 7.86 -2.38 -5.87
C PRO A 119 7.19 -2.24 -7.22
N GLN A 120 5.87 -2.35 -7.24
CA GLN A 120 5.08 -2.07 -8.43
C GLN A 120 5.19 -0.58 -8.77
N SER A 121 5.16 -0.27 -10.05
CA SER A 121 5.23 1.12 -10.54
C SER A 121 4.02 1.94 -10.10
N ILE A 122 4.29 3.20 -9.76
CA ILE A 122 3.28 4.25 -9.51
C ILE A 122 2.56 4.64 -10.82
N ASN A 123 3.07 4.20 -11.98
CA ASN A 123 2.66 4.66 -13.30
C ASN A 123 1.19 4.40 -13.72
N PRO A 124 0.40 3.45 -13.13
CA PRO A 124 -1.03 3.38 -13.45
C PRO A 124 -1.86 4.53 -12.88
N LEU A 125 -1.33 5.28 -11.90
CA LEU A 125 -2.03 6.35 -11.18
C LEU A 125 -1.28 7.69 -11.30
N THR A 126 -0.89 8.06 -12.49
CA THR A 126 -0.38 9.42 -12.73
C THR A 126 -1.51 10.43 -12.43
N ASP A 127 -1.15 11.64 -12.01
CA ASP A 127 -2.11 12.73 -11.82
C ASP A 127 -3.03 12.90 -13.04
N LYS A 128 -2.51 12.64 -14.25
CA LYS A 128 -3.30 12.66 -15.49
C LYS A 128 -4.39 11.57 -15.53
N SER A 129 -4.06 10.36 -15.08
CA SER A 129 -5.04 9.26 -15.03
C SER A 129 -6.12 9.53 -13.98
N ILE A 130 -5.72 10.05 -12.84
CA ILE A 130 -6.64 10.45 -11.75
C ILE A 130 -7.56 11.58 -12.24
N MET A 131 -7.00 12.63 -12.84
CA MET A 131 -7.77 13.74 -13.42
C MET A 131 -8.73 13.26 -14.50
N HIS A 132 -8.32 12.29 -15.34
CA HIS A 132 -9.20 11.70 -16.35
C HIS A 132 -10.39 10.98 -15.71
N ILE A 133 -10.15 10.15 -14.70
CA ILE A 133 -11.19 9.44 -13.95
C ILE A 133 -12.15 10.45 -13.29
N GLN A 134 -11.63 11.46 -12.61
CA GLN A 134 -12.43 12.51 -11.99
C GLN A 134 -13.29 13.27 -13.02
N LYS A 135 -12.73 13.59 -14.18
CA LYS A 135 -13.47 14.24 -15.27
C LYS A 135 -14.58 13.35 -15.84
N VAL A 136 -14.32 12.07 -16.03
CA VAL A 136 -15.31 11.08 -16.47
C VAL A 136 -16.43 10.97 -15.43
N ASN A 137 -16.11 10.86 -14.16
CA ASN A 137 -17.08 10.79 -13.09
C ASN A 137 -17.95 12.05 -13.01
N ALA A 138 -17.35 13.24 -13.15
CA ALA A 138 -18.11 14.49 -13.19
C ALA A 138 -19.07 14.59 -14.40
N GLN A 139 -18.71 13.97 -15.53
CA GLN A 139 -19.60 13.88 -16.69
C GLN A 139 -20.75 12.87 -16.45
N VAL A 140 -20.45 11.72 -15.88
CA VAL A 140 -21.46 10.70 -15.57
C VAL A 140 -22.46 11.23 -14.54
N GLU A 141 -22.00 11.94 -13.51
CA GLU A 141 -22.87 12.54 -12.49
C GLU A 141 -23.94 13.47 -13.11
N LYS A 142 -23.59 14.22 -14.17
CA LYS A 142 -24.54 15.10 -14.87
C LYS A 142 -25.68 14.37 -15.61
N ILE A 143 -25.46 13.10 -15.95
CA ILE A 143 -26.43 12.28 -16.71
C ILE A 143 -26.93 11.09 -15.91
N LYS A 144 -26.53 10.96 -14.65
CA LYS A 144 -26.77 9.81 -13.78
C LYS A 144 -28.24 9.41 -13.73
N ASP A 145 -29.15 10.38 -13.59
CA ASP A 145 -30.59 10.12 -13.50
C ASP A 145 -31.16 9.48 -14.76
N LYS A 146 -30.50 9.67 -15.90
CA LYS A 146 -30.91 9.12 -17.20
C LYS A 146 -30.30 7.75 -17.50
N LEU A 147 -29.40 7.24 -16.62
CA LEU A 147 -28.77 5.95 -16.82
C LEU A 147 -29.67 4.79 -16.37
N PRO A 148 -29.57 3.61 -17.00
CA PRO A 148 -30.20 2.40 -16.51
C PRO A 148 -29.68 2.02 -15.10
N ASP A 149 -30.51 1.38 -14.27
CA ASP A 149 -30.18 1.08 -12.87
C ASP A 149 -28.93 0.24 -12.69
N TRP A 150 -28.67 -0.74 -13.56
CA TRP A 150 -27.45 -1.54 -13.52
C TRP A 150 -26.18 -0.70 -13.74
N LEU A 151 -26.29 0.37 -14.57
CA LEU A 151 -25.16 1.26 -14.84
C LEU A 151 -24.97 2.27 -13.71
N LYS A 152 -26.06 2.73 -13.08
CA LYS A 152 -26.00 3.54 -11.85
C LYS A 152 -25.28 2.78 -10.73
N GLN A 153 -25.68 1.52 -10.49
CA GLN A 153 -25.04 0.68 -9.47
C GLN A 153 -23.55 0.46 -9.74
N LYS A 154 -23.19 0.25 -11.00
CA LYS A 154 -21.78 0.09 -11.40
C LYS A 154 -20.99 1.38 -11.21
N TYR A 155 -21.61 2.52 -11.50
CA TYR A 155 -21.00 3.84 -11.29
C TYR A 155 -20.80 4.13 -9.80
N GLU A 156 -21.81 3.94 -8.97
CA GLU A 156 -21.74 4.18 -7.52
C GLU A 156 -20.64 3.32 -6.87
N LYS A 157 -20.53 2.04 -7.25
CA LYS A 157 -19.44 1.18 -6.80
C LYS A 157 -18.05 1.67 -7.24
N GLY A 158 -17.97 2.36 -8.40
CA GLY A 158 -16.71 2.92 -8.91
C GLY A 158 -16.38 4.31 -8.34
N LYS A 159 -17.39 5.02 -7.82
CA LYS A 159 -17.23 6.37 -7.30
C LYS A 159 -16.40 6.40 -5.99
N ASP A 160 -16.65 5.45 -5.10
CA ASP A 160 -15.91 5.30 -3.85
C ASP A 160 -14.40 5.15 -4.07
N VAL A 161 -14.03 4.61 -5.21
CA VAL A 161 -12.64 4.39 -5.63
C VAL A 161 -11.90 5.68 -5.93
N VAL A 162 -12.60 6.71 -6.41
CA VAL A 162 -11.96 7.99 -6.81
C VAL A 162 -11.71 8.90 -5.63
N GLU A 163 -12.46 8.74 -4.55
CA GLU A 163 -12.33 9.56 -3.34
C GLU A 163 -11.05 9.25 -2.58
N ASP A 164 -10.60 8.00 -2.59
CA ASP A 164 -9.41 7.55 -1.85
C ASP A 164 -8.10 7.59 -2.65
N VAL A 165 -8.14 8.01 -3.93
CA VAL A 165 -6.92 8.08 -4.77
C VAL A 165 -6.03 9.26 -4.43
N ASP A 166 -6.46 10.16 -3.56
CA ASP A 166 -5.70 11.32 -3.07
C ASP A 166 -4.35 10.92 -2.44
N VAL A 167 -4.25 9.71 -1.89
CA VAL A 167 -2.99 9.18 -1.34
C VAL A 167 -1.90 9.08 -2.41
N TYR A 168 -2.27 8.91 -3.66
CA TYR A 168 -1.35 8.80 -4.82
C TYR A 168 -1.17 10.11 -5.57
N GLN A 169 -2.00 11.13 -5.31
CA GLN A 169 -1.86 12.43 -5.95
C GLN A 169 -0.61 13.16 -5.46
N ASN A 170 0.09 13.83 -6.38
CA ASN A 170 1.31 14.59 -6.09
C ASN A 170 2.38 13.79 -5.34
N LEU A 171 2.48 12.49 -5.62
CA LEU A 171 3.35 11.58 -4.87
C LEU A 171 4.82 12.00 -4.95
N ASP A 172 5.28 12.56 -6.09
CA ASP A 172 6.63 13.11 -6.24
C ASP A 172 6.91 14.24 -5.22
N ASN A 173 5.94 15.13 -5.00
CA ASN A 173 6.09 16.19 -4.02
C ASN A 173 6.00 15.67 -2.59
N LYS A 174 5.17 14.67 -2.32
CA LYS A 174 5.10 13.99 -1.02
C LYS A 174 6.41 13.28 -0.69
N LEU A 175 7.00 12.59 -1.65
CA LEU A 175 8.34 11.97 -1.50
C LEU A 175 9.42 13.03 -1.24
N LYS A 176 9.46 14.10 -2.04
CA LYS A 176 10.38 15.22 -1.78
C LYS A 176 10.21 15.81 -0.38
N ASN A 177 8.97 15.88 0.11
CA ASN A 177 8.71 16.35 1.47
C ASN A 177 9.17 15.35 2.53
N GLN A 178 8.97 14.05 2.32
CA GLN A 178 9.48 12.99 3.18
C GLN A 178 11.01 13.08 3.34
N PHE A 179 11.71 13.34 2.24
CA PHE A 179 13.18 13.46 2.24
C PHE A 179 13.73 14.80 2.77
N LYS A 180 12.88 15.73 3.18
CA LYS A 180 13.33 16.89 4.01
C LYS A 180 13.71 16.47 5.43
N THR A 181 13.04 15.43 5.95
CA THR A 181 13.34 14.78 7.22
C THR A 181 13.46 13.27 6.93
N PRO A 182 14.56 12.84 6.28
CA PRO A 182 14.65 11.53 5.69
C PRO A 182 14.53 10.43 6.76
N PRO A 183 13.98 9.26 6.40
CA PRO A 183 14.08 8.08 7.25
C PRO A 183 15.55 7.67 7.42
N GLN A 184 15.87 7.00 8.51
CA GLN A 184 17.23 6.47 8.76
C GLN A 184 17.63 5.44 7.71
N LEU A 185 16.65 4.70 7.19
CA LEU A 185 16.88 3.74 6.11
C LEU A 185 15.73 3.81 5.10
N TYR A 186 16.09 4.04 3.84
CA TYR A 186 15.19 3.84 2.69
C TYR A 186 15.84 2.83 1.75
N TYR A 187 15.42 1.57 1.88
CA TYR A 187 16.04 0.44 1.17
C TYR A 187 15.20 -0.01 -0.01
N ILE A 188 15.83 -0.17 -1.16
CA ILE A 188 15.17 -0.66 -2.38
C ILE A 188 15.92 -1.88 -2.90
N ALA A 189 15.24 -3.01 -3.00
CA ALA A 189 15.76 -4.24 -3.58
C ALA A 189 14.94 -4.64 -4.81
N ILE A 190 15.64 -4.95 -5.91
CA ILE A 190 15.02 -5.45 -7.13
C ILE A 190 15.98 -6.40 -7.85
N GLY A 191 15.44 -7.48 -8.41
CA GLY A 191 16.21 -8.44 -9.19
C GLY A 191 16.73 -7.86 -10.51
N ARG A 192 17.93 -8.27 -10.96
CA ARG A 192 18.52 -7.79 -12.23
C ARG A 192 17.63 -8.07 -13.44
N LYS A 193 16.86 -9.18 -13.41
CA LYS A 193 15.95 -9.62 -14.46
C LYS A 193 14.49 -9.31 -14.16
N ASP A 194 14.21 -8.55 -13.10
CA ASP A 194 12.86 -8.18 -12.74
C ASP A 194 12.29 -7.18 -13.77
N PRO A 195 11.13 -7.46 -14.38
CA PRO A 195 10.53 -6.56 -15.36
C PRO A 195 10.16 -5.19 -14.77
N LEU A 196 10.01 -5.09 -13.45
CA LEU A 196 9.72 -3.82 -12.76
C LEU A 196 10.97 -2.94 -12.62
N LYS A 197 12.16 -3.44 -12.93
CA LYS A 197 13.43 -2.69 -12.80
C LYS A 197 13.43 -1.39 -13.63
N THR A 198 12.85 -1.41 -14.83
CA THR A 198 12.76 -0.24 -15.70
C THR A 198 11.97 0.92 -15.09
N PHE A 199 11.11 0.64 -14.13
CA PHE A 199 10.35 1.67 -13.41
C PHE A 199 11.19 2.31 -12.30
N LEU A 200 12.04 1.53 -11.63
CA LEU A 200 12.94 2.06 -10.60
C LEU A 200 14.08 2.90 -11.17
N ASP A 201 14.54 2.63 -12.39
CA ASP A 201 15.57 3.43 -13.04
C ASP A 201 15.10 4.87 -13.32
N LYS A 202 13.78 5.12 -13.29
CA LYS A 202 13.17 6.47 -13.36
C LYS A 202 13.06 7.15 -11.99
N PHE A 203 13.24 6.42 -10.90
CA PHE A 203 13.22 6.92 -9.52
C PHE A 203 14.57 7.46 -9.05
N ARG A 204 15.61 7.31 -9.86
CA ARG A 204 16.96 7.85 -9.64
C ARG A 204 17.06 9.22 -10.29
#